data_9c069dc95125215eabaf24591d0169b3
#
_entry.id   9c069dc95125215eabaf24591d0169b3
#
_cell.length_a   1.000
_cell.length_b   1.000
_cell.length_c   1.000
_cell.angle_alpha   90.00
_cell.angle_beta   90.00
_cell.angle_gamma   90.00
#
_symmetry.space_group_name_H-M   'P 1'
#
loop_
_entity.id
_entity.type
_entity.pdbx_description
1 polymer ?
#
loop_
_entity_poly.entity_id
_entity_poly.type
_entity_poly.pdbx_seq_one_letter_code
_entity_poly.pdbx_strand_id
1 'polypeptide(L)'
;MTQNNKSISPLRQRMIEDMRMRKLSPMTQTAYIRAVKNFTLFLDRSPDTASSEDLRQYQLHLVEQEISSGSLNATITGLKFFFVTTLELPSRTDVLVSGKSAGRIL
;
A
#
# COMPACT_ATOMS: atom_id res chain seq x y z
N MET A 1 -18.46 -12.88 18.19
CA MET A 1 -17.95 -12.71 17.81
C MET A 1 -17.56 -12.78 16.99
N THR A 2 -17.27 -13.08 17.01
CA THR A 2 -16.77 -13.25 16.07
C THR A 2 -16.65 -12.37 15.05
N GLN A 3 -17.28 -11.50 14.89
CA GLN A 3 -17.17 -10.62 13.86
C GLN A 3 -15.94 -9.85 13.90
N ASN A 4 -15.32 -9.85 14.97
CA ASN A 4 -14.09 -9.19 15.06
C ASN A 4 -13.12 -9.71 14.10
N ASN A 5 -13.20 -10.96 13.84
CA ASN A 5 -12.27 -11.55 12.94
C ASN A 5 -12.41 -11.06 11.57
N LYS A 6 -13.58 -10.55 11.26
CA LYS A 6 -13.76 -10.05 9.95
C LYS A 6 -13.09 -8.76 9.74
N SER A 7 -12.93 -7.99 10.77
CA SER A 7 -12.32 -6.70 10.61
C SER A 7 -10.83 -6.80 10.46
N ILE A 8 -10.21 -7.86 10.89
CA ILE A 8 -8.77 -7.99 10.78
C ILE A 8 -8.44 -9.25 10.01
N SER A 9 -8.07 -9.06 8.76
CA SER A 9 -7.71 -10.19 7.93
C SER A 9 -6.34 -10.71 8.34
N PRO A 10 -6.02 -11.95 8.01
CA PRO A 10 -4.69 -12.48 8.29
C PRO A 10 -3.57 -11.65 7.67
N LEU A 11 -3.78 -11.12 6.49
CA LEU A 11 -2.76 -10.29 5.85
C LEU A 11 -2.56 -8.98 6.60
N ARG A 12 -3.65 -8.39 7.05
CA ARG A 12 -3.55 -7.15 7.80
C ARG A 12 -2.83 -7.38 9.11
N GLN A 13 -3.15 -8.48 9.79
CA GLN A 13 -2.50 -8.80 11.04
C GLN A 13 -1.00 -9.02 10.82
N ARG A 14 -0.63 -9.72 9.76
CA ARG A 14 0.75 -9.95 9.47
C ARG A 14 1.48 -8.65 9.19
N MET A 15 0.86 -7.75 8.45
CA MET A 15 1.45 -6.46 8.18
C MET A 15 1.67 -5.67 9.45
N ILE A 16 0.70 -5.72 10.36
CA ILE A 16 0.83 -5.03 11.64
C ILE A 16 2.02 -5.57 12.41
N GLU A 17 2.18 -6.88 12.43
CA GLU A 17 3.30 -7.50 13.13
C GLU A 17 4.62 -7.11 12.50
N ASP A 18 4.68 -7.09 11.18
CA ASP A 18 5.90 -6.68 10.49
C ASP A 18 6.28 -5.25 10.84
N MET A 19 5.28 -4.38 10.96
CA MET A 19 5.54 -2.99 11.32
C MET A 19 5.99 -2.87 12.77
N ARG A 20 5.40 -3.68 13.64
CA ARG A 20 5.79 -3.64 15.05
C ARG A 20 7.22 -4.14 15.24
N MET A 21 7.60 -5.17 14.52
CA MET A 21 8.95 -5.69 14.60
C MET A 21 9.98 -4.65 14.20
N ARG A 22 9.60 -3.72 13.34
CA ARG A 22 10.50 -2.66 12.91
C ARG A 22 10.34 -1.39 13.71
N LYS A 23 9.51 -1.43 14.74
CA LYS A 23 9.28 -0.30 15.64
C LYS A 23 8.84 0.96 14.92
N LEU A 24 8.00 0.79 13.91
CA LEU A 24 7.46 1.95 13.22
C LEU A 24 6.50 2.68 14.13
N SER A 25 6.45 4.00 13.99
CA SER A 25 5.60 4.80 14.86
C SER A 25 4.13 4.47 14.61
N PRO A 26 3.26 4.71 15.61
CA PRO A 26 1.83 4.45 15.40
C PRO A 26 1.27 5.23 14.23
N MET A 27 1.74 6.44 14.01
CA MET A 27 1.26 7.24 12.90
C MET A 27 1.62 6.62 11.57
N THR A 28 2.85 6.11 11.45
CA THR A 28 3.29 5.46 10.25
C THR A 28 2.48 4.17 10.01
N GLN A 29 2.24 3.41 11.08
CA GLN A 29 1.47 2.19 10.95
C GLN A 29 0.07 2.49 10.45
N THR A 30 -0.56 3.51 10.99
CA THR A 30 -1.90 3.91 10.57
C THR A 30 -1.91 4.30 9.10
N ALA A 31 -0.90 5.05 8.68
CA ALA A 31 -0.85 5.50 7.29
C ALA A 31 -0.68 4.33 6.33
N TYR A 32 0.17 3.38 6.69
CA TYR A 32 0.42 2.24 5.80
C TYR A 32 -0.80 1.34 5.71
N ILE A 33 -1.46 1.10 6.84
CA ILE A 33 -2.68 0.28 6.83
C ILE A 33 -3.76 0.96 5.99
N ARG A 34 -3.87 2.27 6.10
CA ARG A 34 -4.84 3.00 5.32
C ARG A 34 -4.56 2.89 3.83
N ALA A 35 -3.26 2.92 3.46
CA ALA A 35 -2.88 2.81 2.06
C ALA A 35 -3.34 1.47 1.49
N VAL A 36 -3.13 0.39 2.22
CA VAL A 36 -3.52 -0.93 1.75
C VAL A 36 -5.03 -1.07 1.74
N LYS A 37 -5.71 -0.51 2.75
CA LYS A 37 -7.16 -0.57 2.80
C LYS A 37 -7.78 0.14 1.61
N ASN A 38 -7.28 1.33 1.29
CA ASN A 38 -7.84 2.08 0.18
C ASN A 38 -7.55 1.39 -1.14
N PHE A 39 -6.38 0.79 -1.28
CA PHE A 39 -6.07 0.04 -2.48
C PHE A 39 -7.00 -1.17 -2.63
N THR A 40 -7.28 -1.83 -1.51
CA THR A 40 -8.17 -2.99 -1.53
C THR A 40 -9.57 -2.58 -1.98
N LEU A 41 -10.03 -1.43 -1.53
CA LEU A 41 -11.34 -0.93 -1.94
C LEU A 41 -11.36 -0.63 -3.45
N PHE A 42 -10.30 -0.05 -3.96
CA PHE A 42 -10.20 0.24 -5.38
C PHE A 42 -10.18 -1.05 -6.20
N LEU A 43 -9.41 -2.02 -5.74
CA LEU A 43 -9.24 -3.28 -6.43
C LEU A 43 -10.48 -4.16 -6.36
N ASP A 44 -11.22 -4.03 -5.27
CA ASP A 44 -12.44 -4.80 -5.02
C ASP A 44 -12.17 -6.30 -4.92
N ARG A 45 -11.00 -6.65 -4.42
CA ARG A 45 -10.67 -8.03 -4.10
C ARG A 45 -9.42 -8.01 -3.23
N SER A 46 -8.97 -9.15 -2.77
CA SER A 46 -7.85 -9.20 -1.84
C SER A 46 -6.60 -8.57 -2.45
N PRO A 47 -5.88 -7.74 -1.69
CA PRO A 47 -4.74 -7.02 -2.26
C PRO A 47 -3.59 -7.92 -2.68
N ASP A 48 -3.48 -9.12 -2.11
CA ASP A 48 -2.40 -10.02 -2.51
C ASP A 48 -2.61 -10.60 -3.89
N THR A 49 -3.78 -10.41 -4.48
CA THR A 49 -4.05 -10.88 -5.83
C THR A 49 -3.71 -9.84 -6.88
N ALA A 50 -3.27 -8.65 -6.47
CA ALA A 50 -3.02 -7.59 -7.41
C ALA A 50 -1.78 -7.85 -8.24
N SER A 51 -1.86 -7.51 -9.52
CA SER A 51 -0.72 -7.62 -10.41
C SER A 51 0.00 -6.27 -10.45
N SER A 52 1.14 -6.24 -11.10
CA SER A 52 1.84 -4.99 -11.32
C SER A 52 0.97 -4.00 -12.06
N GLU A 53 0.19 -4.49 -13.02
CA GLU A 53 -0.68 -3.59 -13.77
C GLU A 53 -1.77 -3.01 -12.88
N ASP A 54 -2.30 -3.80 -11.94
CA ASP A 54 -3.29 -3.27 -11.00
C ASP A 54 -2.71 -2.14 -10.18
N LEU A 55 -1.46 -2.29 -9.73
CA LEU A 55 -0.79 -1.25 -8.97
C LEU A 55 -0.56 0.00 -9.82
N ARG A 56 -0.17 -0.20 -11.08
CA ARG A 56 0.04 0.91 -11.97
C ARG A 56 -1.25 1.69 -12.19
N GLN A 57 -2.36 0.98 -12.38
CA GLN A 57 -3.65 1.62 -12.57
C GLN A 57 -4.08 2.38 -11.34
N TYR A 58 -3.78 1.84 -10.17
CA TYR A 58 -4.13 2.53 -8.93
C TYR A 58 -3.34 3.83 -8.79
N GLN A 59 -2.05 3.79 -9.10
CA GLN A 59 -1.26 5.01 -9.02
C GLN A 59 -1.78 6.06 -9.99
N LEU A 60 -2.13 5.65 -11.21
CA LEU A 60 -2.67 6.57 -12.18
C LEU A 60 -3.98 7.18 -11.66
N HIS A 61 -4.82 6.36 -11.06
CA HIS A 61 -6.06 6.83 -10.47
C HIS A 61 -5.79 7.90 -9.41
N LEU A 62 -4.80 7.66 -8.54
CA LEU A 62 -4.49 8.62 -7.50
C LEU A 62 -3.98 9.95 -8.07
N VAL A 63 -3.18 9.88 -9.11
CA VAL A 63 -2.67 11.09 -9.74
C VAL A 63 -3.82 11.87 -10.36
N GLU A 64 -4.77 11.16 -10.95
CA GLU A 64 -5.91 11.83 -11.55
C GLU A 64 -6.84 12.45 -10.53
N GLN A 65 -6.78 11.98 -9.29
CA GLN A 65 -7.56 12.58 -8.21
C GLN A 65 -6.85 13.81 -7.66
N GLU A 66 -5.67 14.13 -8.21
CA GLU A 66 -4.94 15.32 -7.82
C GLU A 66 -4.54 15.36 -6.35
N ILE A 67 -4.21 14.21 -5.79
CA ILE A 67 -3.77 14.19 -4.41
C ILE A 67 -2.38 14.80 -4.34
N SER A 68 -2.00 15.28 -3.16
CA SER A 68 -0.70 15.94 -3.00
C SER A 68 0.44 14.92 -3.17
N SER A 69 1.62 15.44 -3.51
CA SER A 69 2.80 14.58 -3.63
C SER A 69 3.10 13.85 -2.33
N GLY A 70 2.88 14.53 -1.20
CA GLY A 70 3.10 13.89 0.08
C GLY A 70 2.19 12.71 0.31
N SER A 71 0.90 12.88 -0.01
CA SER A 71 -0.05 11.78 0.14
C SER A 71 0.24 10.65 -0.83
N LEU A 72 0.60 11.00 -2.05
CA LEU A 72 0.94 9.98 -3.03
C LEU A 72 2.14 9.16 -2.58
N ASN A 73 3.18 9.84 -2.11
CA ASN A 73 4.37 9.15 -1.66
C ASN A 73 4.11 8.27 -0.45
N ALA A 74 3.29 8.75 0.48
CA ALA A 74 2.94 7.96 1.66
C ALA A 74 2.19 6.69 1.25
N THR A 75 1.28 6.83 0.30
CA THR A 75 0.52 5.69 -0.19
C THR A 75 1.44 4.67 -0.86
N ILE A 76 2.33 5.16 -1.73
CA ILE A 76 3.26 4.28 -2.42
C ILE A 76 4.16 3.56 -1.42
N THR A 77 4.66 4.28 -0.42
CA THR A 77 5.53 3.68 0.58
C THR A 77 4.79 2.58 1.35
N GLY A 78 3.54 2.83 1.71
CA GLY A 78 2.76 1.83 2.41
C GLY A 78 2.51 0.60 1.56
N LEU A 79 2.20 0.79 0.29
CA LEU A 79 1.97 -0.33 -0.61
C LEU A 79 3.26 -1.11 -0.84
N LYS A 80 4.39 -0.41 -0.97
CA LYS A 80 5.66 -1.11 -1.13
C LYS A 80 5.99 -1.93 0.09
N PHE A 81 5.73 -1.39 1.28
CA PHE A 81 5.97 -2.14 2.50
C PHE A 81 5.15 -3.42 2.48
N PHE A 82 3.88 -3.32 2.14
CA PHE A 82 3.00 -4.48 2.13
C PHE A 82 3.48 -5.54 1.14
N PHE A 83 3.77 -5.15 -0.09
CA PHE A 83 4.16 -6.11 -1.10
C PHE A 83 5.57 -6.64 -0.91
N VAL A 84 6.51 -5.79 -0.54
CA VAL A 84 7.89 -6.22 -0.40
C VAL A 84 8.11 -7.00 0.89
N THR A 85 7.59 -6.49 1.99
CA THR A 85 7.87 -7.06 3.29
C THR A 85 6.86 -8.12 3.71
N THR A 86 5.59 -7.80 3.64
CA THR A 86 4.57 -8.71 4.13
C THR A 86 4.29 -9.84 3.15
N LEU A 87 4.16 -9.53 1.87
CA LEU A 87 3.88 -10.53 0.86
C LEU A 87 5.13 -11.11 0.21
N GLU A 88 6.26 -10.41 0.35
CA GLU A 88 7.52 -10.84 -0.26
C GLU A 88 7.41 -10.96 -1.78
N LEU A 89 6.76 -9.99 -2.39
CA LEU A 89 6.58 -9.94 -3.83
C LEU A 89 7.09 -8.59 -4.35
N PRO A 90 8.38 -8.30 -4.18
CA PRO A 90 8.90 -6.97 -4.48
C PRO A 90 8.75 -6.55 -5.93
N SER A 91 8.83 -7.47 -6.86
CA SER A 91 8.77 -7.07 -8.26
C SER A 91 7.43 -6.46 -8.64
N ARG A 92 6.38 -6.73 -7.88
CA ARG A 92 5.08 -6.15 -8.20
C ARG A 92 5.05 -4.64 -8.04
N THR A 93 5.92 -4.11 -7.19
CA THR A 93 5.93 -2.67 -6.92
C THR A 93 6.91 -1.91 -7.79
N ASP A 94 7.59 -2.57 -8.71
CA ASP A 94 8.55 -1.89 -9.55
C ASP A 94 7.91 -0.82 -10.42
N VAL A 95 6.62 -0.93 -10.68
CA VAL A 95 5.92 0.05 -11.48
C VAL A 95 5.56 1.31 -10.72
N LEU A 96 5.64 1.28 -9.38
CA LEU A 96 5.26 2.43 -8.59
C LEU A 96 6.42 3.43 -8.53
N VAL A 97 6.12 4.70 -8.75
CA VAL A 97 7.15 5.73 -8.73
C VAL A 97 6.72 6.88 -7.84
N SER A 98 7.70 7.48 -7.17
CA SER A 98 7.43 8.63 -6.35
C SER A 98 7.06 9.82 -7.22
N GLY A 99 6.14 10.61 -6.73
CA GLY A 99 5.64 11.72 -7.49
C GLY A 99 6.69 12.70 -7.93
N LYS A 100 7.74 12.89 -7.12
CA LYS A 100 8.71 13.83 -7.46
C LYS A 100 9.72 13.39 -8.43
N SER A 101 10.10 12.18 -8.39
CA SER A 101 11.19 11.75 -9.20
C SER A 101 10.82 11.57 -10.64
N ALA A 102 9.58 11.40 -10.91
CA ALA A 102 9.17 11.12 -12.27
C ALA A 102 9.59 12.21 -13.24
N GLY A 103 9.48 13.43 -12.81
CA GLY A 103 9.76 14.50 -13.72
C GLY A 103 11.20 14.70 -14.05
N ARG A 104 12.08 14.13 -13.28
CA ARG A 104 13.43 14.38 -13.53
C ARG A 104 14.07 13.50 -14.50
N ILE A 105 13.49 12.45 -14.77
CA ILE A 105 14.05 11.49 -15.63
C ILE A 105 14.34 12.01 -16.96
N LEU A 106 13.57 12.89 -17.37
CA LEU A 106 13.76 13.43 -18.66
C LEU A 106 14.76 14.53 -18.69
#